data_4ccfcccc06a4ea168f3e86eea001b7f7
#
_entry.id   4ccfcccc06a4ea168f3e86eea001b7f7
#
_cell.length_a   1.000
_cell.length_b   1.000
_cell.length_c   1.000
_cell.angle_alpha   90.00
_cell.angle_beta   90.00
_cell.angle_gamma   90.00
#
_symmetry.space_group_name_H-M   'P 1'
#
loop_
_entity.id
_entity.type
_entity.pdbx_description
1 polymer ?
#
loop_
_entity_poly.entity_id
_entity_poly.type
_entity_poly.pdbx_seq_one_letter_code
_entity_poly.pdbx_strand_id
1 'polypeptide(L)'
;QGFVSLWILKHYFNGKLMYNGYNGQGKQLRDVLHIDDFCDLINTQINDFGRYNGETYNVGGGVKNTISLLELTKICEELTSNVISIKPGEKREADLRIYYTNNEKISSIGGWRPIKNVRQIMEDTFSWINKNDNILQRYISV
;
A
#
# COMPACT_ATOMS: atom_id res chain seq x y z
N GLN A 1 -3.16 -10.49 -2.00
CA GLN A 1 -3.63 -9.14 -2.35
C GLN A 1 -2.96 -8.12 -1.43
N GLY A 2 -2.49 -7.01 -2.00
CA GLY A 2 -1.99 -5.89 -1.20
C GLY A 2 -3.12 -5.26 -0.37
N PHE A 3 -2.82 -4.88 0.87
CA PHE A 3 -3.86 -4.36 1.78
C PHE A 3 -4.48 -3.04 1.29
N VAL A 4 -3.73 -2.19 0.58
CA VAL A 4 -4.23 -0.93 -0.02
C VAL A 4 -5.34 -1.23 -1.01
N SER A 5 -5.07 -2.05 -2.02
CA SER A 5 -6.06 -2.41 -3.05
C SER A 5 -7.28 -3.11 -2.44
N LEU A 6 -7.07 -3.98 -1.45
CA LEU A 6 -8.17 -4.65 -0.75
C LEU A 6 -9.08 -3.65 -0.03
N TRP A 7 -8.48 -2.66 0.69
CA TRP A 7 -9.24 -1.67 1.43
C TRP A 7 -10.10 -0.81 0.52
N ILE A 8 -9.51 -0.27 -0.56
CA ILE A 8 -10.24 0.56 -1.52
C ILE A 8 -11.36 -0.25 -2.22
N LEU A 9 -11.06 -1.47 -2.67
CA LEU A 9 -12.06 -2.33 -3.31
C LEU A 9 -13.24 -2.62 -2.39
N LYS A 10 -12.98 -2.95 -1.11
CA LYS A 10 -14.06 -3.24 -0.16
C LYS A 10 -14.90 -2.00 0.17
N HIS A 11 -14.29 -0.81 0.25
CA HIS A 11 -15.07 0.43 0.39
C HIS A 11 -15.87 0.73 -0.88
N TYR A 12 -15.26 0.61 -2.05
CA TYR A 12 -15.89 0.89 -3.34
C TYR A 12 -17.15 0.02 -3.57
N PHE A 13 -17.05 -1.28 -3.26
CA PHE A 13 -18.16 -2.23 -3.44
C PHE A 13 -18.98 -2.51 -2.17
N ASN A 14 -18.88 -1.69 -1.14
CA ASN A 14 -19.60 -1.87 0.14
C ASN A 14 -19.39 -3.26 0.76
N GLY A 15 -18.18 -3.81 0.66
CA GLY A 15 -17.85 -5.12 1.18
C GLY A 15 -17.56 -5.13 2.68
N LYS A 16 -17.10 -6.28 3.18
CA LYS A 16 -16.78 -6.46 4.61
C LYS A 16 -15.27 -6.47 4.82
N LEU A 17 -14.82 -5.82 5.89
CA LEU A 17 -13.43 -5.80 6.35
C LEU A 17 -13.33 -6.16 7.82
N MET A 18 -12.12 -6.53 8.23
CA MET A 18 -11.75 -6.75 9.63
C MET A 18 -10.39 -6.15 9.92
N TYR A 19 -10.24 -5.52 11.10
CA TYR A 19 -8.95 -5.16 11.66
C TYR A 19 -8.37 -6.35 12.41
N ASN A 20 -7.50 -7.11 11.77
CA ASN A 20 -6.82 -8.24 12.39
C ASN A 20 -5.67 -7.75 13.29
N GLY A 21 -5.57 -8.29 14.49
CA GLY A 21 -4.53 -7.89 15.45
C GLY A 21 -4.76 -6.51 16.07
N TYR A 22 -3.84 -6.08 16.92
CA TYR A 22 -3.92 -4.82 17.67
C TYR A 22 -5.26 -4.61 18.38
N ASN A 23 -5.85 -5.69 18.92
CA ASN A 23 -7.19 -5.72 19.53
C ASN A 23 -8.29 -5.16 18.62
N GLY A 24 -8.19 -5.33 17.31
CA GLY A 24 -9.18 -4.82 16.36
C GLY A 24 -9.20 -3.30 16.15
N GLN A 25 -8.12 -2.62 16.53
CA GLN A 25 -8.07 -1.15 16.49
C GLN A 25 -7.55 -0.57 15.16
N GLY A 26 -7.08 -1.42 14.24
CA GLY A 26 -6.53 -0.95 12.95
C GLY A 26 -5.24 -0.13 13.05
N LYS A 27 -4.48 -0.28 14.14
CA LYS A 27 -3.27 0.51 14.42
C LYS A 27 -1.98 -0.10 13.85
N GLN A 28 -2.05 -1.21 13.11
CA GLN A 28 -0.88 -1.75 12.42
C GLN A 28 -0.36 -0.74 11.39
N LEU A 29 0.94 -0.49 11.44
CA LEU A 29 1.61 0.42 10.51
C LEU A 29 2.38 -0.38 9.44
N ARG A 30 2.21 0.01 8.19
CA ARG A 30 2.96 -0.51 7.04
C ARG A 30 3.31 0.63 6.10
N ASP A 31 4.49 0.56 5.53
CA ASP A 31 4.83 1.45 4.44
C ASP A 31 4.28 0.94 3.11
N VAL A 32 3.97 1.87 2.23
CA VAL A 32 3.44 1.59 0.90
C VAL A 32 4.31 2.26 -0.16
N LEU A 33 4.53 1.55 -1.26
CA LEU A 33 5.31 2.02 -2.39
C LEU A 33 4.44 2.01 -3.64
N HIS A 34 4.44 3.10 -4.40
CA HIS A 34 3.77 3.16 -5.68
C HIS A 34 4.52 2.32 -6.72
N ILE A 35 3.76 1.65 -7.59
CA ILE A 35 4.36 0.81 -8.63
C ILE A 35 5.23 1.62 -9.60
N ASP A 36 4.86 2.86 -9.92
CA ASP A 36 5.65 3.72 -10.79
C ASP A 36 7.02 4.02 -10.17
N ASP A 37 7.09 4.35 -8.88
CA ASP A 37 8.36 4.57 -8.16
C ASP A 37 9.25 3.33 -8.20
N PHE A 38 8.63 2.14 -8.12
CA PHE A 38 9.37 0.89 -8.24
C PHE A 38 9.85 0.64 -9.67
N CYS A 39 9.01 0.89 -10.68
CA CYS A 39 9.39 0.78 -12.09
C CYS A 39 10.53 1.75 -12.45
N ASP A 40 10.49 2.98 -11.93
CA ASP A 40 11.55 3.97 -12.13
C ASP A 40 12.88 3.50 -11.53
N LEU A 41 12.84 2.86 -10.36
CA LEU A 41 14.04 2.24 -9.79
C LEU A 41 14.59 1.14 -10.69
N ILE A 42 13.76 0.22 -11.15
CA ILE A 42 14.18 -0.87 -12.04
C ILE A 42 14.77 -0.32 -13.34
N ASN A 43 14.11 0.69 -13.93
CA ASN A 43 14.62 1.35 -15.13
C ASN A 43 15.99 2.01 -14.88
N THR A 44 16.17 2.66 -13.74
CA THR A 44 17.46 3.22 -13.34
C THR A 44 18.53 2.15 -13.20
N GLN A 45 18.22 1.00 -12.60
CA GLN A 45 19.14 -0.12 -12.43
C GLN A 45 19.54 -0.76 -13.76
N ILE A 46 18.60 -0.87 -14.71
CA ILE A 46 18.88 -1.41 -16.04
C ILE A 46 19.84 -0.48 -16.80
N ASN A 47 19.66 0.83 -16.71
CA ASN A 47 20.47 1.82 -17.40
C ASN A 47 21.86 2.05 -16.77
N ASP A 48 22.04 1.70 -15.50
CA ASP A 48 23.32 1.82 -14.78
C ASP A 48 23.67 0.52 -14.02
N PHE A 49 23.60 -0.58 -14.73
CA PHE A 49 23.74 -1.91 -14.16
C PHE A 49 25.03 -2.09 -13.36
N GLY A 50 26.13 -1.51 -13.81
CA GLY A 50 27.42 -1.62 -13.14
C GLY A 50 27.43 -1.06 -11.71
N ARG A 51 26.64 -0.03 -11.45
CA ARG A 51 26.53 0.60 -10.13
C ARG A 51 25.77 -0.27 -9.13
N TYR A 52 24.77 -1.04 -9.57
CA TYR A 52 23.87 -1.82 -8.73
C TYR A 52 24.19 -3.31 -8.69
N ASN A 53 25.15 -3.77 -9.50
CA ASN A 53 25.42 -5.18 -9.73
C ASN A 53 25.90 -5.91 -8.47
N GLY A 54 25.33 -7.09 -8.24
CA GLY A 54 25.75 -8.02 -7.17
C GLY A 54 25.31 -7.62 -5.77
N GLU A 55 24.51 -6.56 -5.62
CA GLU A 55 24.07 -6.07 -4.31
C GLU A 55 22.58 -6.34 -4.04
N THR A 56 22.26 -6.49 -2.75
CA THR A 56 20.87 -6.64 -2.28
C THR A 56 20.40 -5.36 -1.61
N TYR A 57 19.21 -4.89 -1.98
CA TYR A 57 18.60 -3.66 -1.47
C TYR A 57 17.23 -3.92 -0.88
N ASN A 58 16.93 -3.27 0.24
CA ASN A 58 15.56 -3.11 0.67
C ASN A 58 14.93 -1.94 -0.08
N VAL A 59 13.71 -2.14 -0.57
CA VAL A 59 12.96 -1.14 -1.34
C VAL A 59 11.52 -1.11 -0.86
N GLY A 60 11.06 0.04 -0.42
CA GLY A 60 9.70 0.26 0.07
C GLY A 60 9.34 1.73 0.14
N GLY A 61 8.18 2.04 0.73
CA GLY A 61 7.73 3.43 0.88
C GLY A 61 8.50 4.24 1.91
N GLY A 62 9.12 3.56 2.89
CA GLY A 62 9.85 4.17 3.99
C GLY A 62 8.94 4.86 5.00
N VAL A 63 9.55 5.53 5.98
CA VAL A 63 8.83 6.18 7.10
C VAL A 63 7.77 7.18 6.62
N LYS A 64 8.07 7.97 5.59
CA LYS A 64 7.17 9.01 5.08
C LYS A 64 5.88 8.46 4.45
N ASN A 65 5.94 7.24 3.94
CA ASN A 65 4.82 6.55 3.33
C ASN A 65 4.26 5.43 4.22
N THR A 66 4.39 5.59 5.53
CA THR A 66 3.83 4.65 6.50
C THR A 66 2.42 5.07 6.87
N ILE A 67 1.49 4.12 6.86
CA ILE A 67 0.08 4.33 7.16
C ILE A 67 -0.48 3.20 8.01
N SER A 68 -1.39 3.52 8.93
CA SER A 68 -2.20 2.54 9.67
C SER A 68 -3.45 2.13 8.88
N LEU A 69 -4.02 0.97 9.20
CA LEU A 69 -5.29 0.55 8.62
C LEU A 69 -6.43 1.53 8.97
N LEU A 70 -6.38 2.15 10.15
CA LEU A 70 -7.37 3.14 10.57
C LEU A 70 -7.30 4.42 9.71
N GLU A 71 -6.10 4.95 9.45
CA GLU A 71 -5.90 6.09 8.56
C GLU A 71 -6.27 5.74 7.12
N LEU A 72 -5.89 4.54 6.66
CA LEU A 72 -6.25 4.03 5.34
C LEU A 72 -7.78 3.97 5.16
N THR A 73 -8.51 3.53 6.19
CA THR A 73 -9.98 3.52 6.20
C THR A 73 -10.56 4.92 5.96
N LYS A 74 -10.05 5.93 6.66
CA LYS A 74 -10.53 7.31 6.49
C LYS A 74 -10.32 7.82 5.07
N ILE A 75 -9.16 7.54 4.47
CA ILE A 75 -8.91 7.92 3.07
C ILE A 75 -9.85 7.18 2.13
N CYS A 76 -10.12 5.89 2.37
CA CYS A 76 -11.09 5.13 1.57
C CYS A 76 -12.51 5.71 1.66
N GLU A 77 -12.96 6.06 2.87
CA GLU A 77 -14.26 6.70 3.09
C GLU A 77 -14.37 8.04 2.33
N GLU A 78 -13.32 8.86 2.38
CA GLU A 78 -13.26 10.12 1.63
C GLU A 78 -13.33 9.90 0.11
N LEU A 79 -12.55 8.96 -0.43
CA LEU A 79 -12.45 8.73 -1.87
C LEU A 79 -13.71 8.06 -2.45
N THR A 80 -14.31 7.13 -1.70
CA THR A 80 -15.45 6.34 -2.20
C THR A 80 -16.80 6.91 -1.76
N SER A 81 -16.82 7.80 -0.77
CA SER A 81 -18.03 8.27 -0.06
C SER A 81 -18.82 7.13 0.60
N ASN A 82 -18.22 5.97 0.80
CA ASN A 82 -18.83 4.79 1.42
C ASN A 82 -18.22 4.53 2.80
N VAL A 83 -19.05 4.51 3.82
CA VAL A 83 -18.68 4.11 5.17
C VAL A 83 -19.12 2.66 5.38
N ILE A 84 -18.15 1.75 5.57
CA ILE A 84 -18.42 0.33 5.77
C ILE A 84 -18.16 -0.09 7.21
N SER A 85 -18.86 -1.13 7.66
CA SER A 85 -18.64 -1.70 9.00
C SER A 85 -17.36 -2.55 8.98
N ILE A 86 -16.37 -2.18 9.81
CA ILE A 86 -15.14 -2.94 10.00
C ILE A 86 -15.16 -3.60 11.38
N LYS A 87 -15.10 -4.92 11.41
CA LYS A 87 -15.13 -5.69 12.65
C LYS A 87 -13.74 -5.93 13.23
N PRO A 88 -13.59 -6.07 14.55
CA PRO A 88 -12.38 -6.64 15.13
C PRO A 88 -12.15 -8.06 14.60
N GLY A 89 -10.93 -8.36 14.19
CA GLY A 89 -10.51 -9.68 13.76
C GLY A 89 -9.51 -10.31 14.72
N GLU A 90 -9.21 -11.57 14.51
CA GLU A 90 -8.28 -12.33 15.34
C GLU A 90 -6.83 -11.85 15.16
N LYS A 91 -6.05 -12.00 16.23
CA LYS A 91 -4.61 -11.74 16.17
C LYS A 91 -3.91 -12.86 15.37
N ARG A 92 -3.07 -12.47 14.43
CA ARG A 92 -2.16 -13.40 13.75
C ARG A 92 -0.85 -13.48 14.54
N GLU A 93 -0.36 -14.68 14.82
CA GLU A 93 0.84 -14.88 15.67
C GLU A 93 2.10 -14.17 15.15
N ALA A 94 2.28 -14.10 13.85
CA ALA A 94 3.45 -13.48 13.20
C ALA A 94 3.19 -12.04 12.72
N ASP A 95 2.10 -11.36 13.14
CA ASP A 95 1.80 -10.02 12.65
C ASP A 95 2.65 -8.95 13.35
N LEU A 96 3.51 -8.30 12.59
CA LEU A 96 4.29 -7.17 13.07
C LEU A 96 3.37 -5.97 13.32
N ARG A 97 3.50 -5.35 14.47
CA ARG A 97 2.72 -4.14 14.80
C ARG A 97 3.10 -2.94 13.95
N ILE A 98 4.41 -2.78 13.72
CA ILE A 98 4.99 -1.68 12.96
C ILE A 98 6.03 -2.28 12.02
N TYR A 99 5.94 -1.94 10.76
CA TYR A 99 6.96 -2.27 9.77
C TYR A 99 7.05 -1.12 8.76
N TYR A 100 8.26 -0.68 8.50
CA TYR A 100 8.61 0.20 7.40
C TYR A 100 10.01 -0.10 6.89
N THR A 101 10.23 0.13 5.62
CA THR A 101 11.48 -0.20 4.93
C THR A 101 12.52 0.88 5.13
N ASN A 102 13.75 0.51 5.42
CA ASN A 102 14.89 1.39 5.36
C ASN A 102 15.48 1.39 3.94
N ASN A 103 15.38 2.53 3.26
CA ASN A 103 15.86 2.73 1.89
C ASN A 103 17.25 3.37 1.83
N GLU A 104 17.97 3.53 2.94
CA GLU A 104 19.25 4.27 2.98
C GLU A 104 20.26 3.73 1.99
N LYS A 105 20.43 2.39 1.92
CA LYS A 105 21.41 1.76 1.03
C LYS A 105 21.14 2.08 -0.44
N ILE A 106 19.91 1.90 -0.91
CA ILE A 106 19.56 2.19 -2.32
C ILE A 106 19.62 3.69 -2.61
N SER A 107 19.23 4.53 -1.67
CA SER A 107 19.28 5.98 -1.80
C SER A 107 20.72 6.50 -1.87
N SER A 108 21.65 5.93 -1.11
CA SER A 108 23.06 6.35 -1.10
C SER A 108 23.79 6.05 -2.40
N ILE A 109 23.40 5.00 -3.11
CA ILE A 109 24.06 4.58 -4.36
C ILE A 109 23.57 5.40 -5.55
N GLY A 110 22.27 5.50 -5.74
CA GLY A 110 21.68 6.10 -6.95
C GLY A 110 20.80 7.34 -6.69
N GLY A 111 20.67 7.77 -5.44
CA GLY A 111 19.78 8.90 -5.11
C GLY A 111 18.28 8.58 -5.17
N TRP A 112 17.92 7.35 -5.52
CA TRP A 112 16.51 6.97 -5.65
C TRP A 112 15.74 7.12 -4.34
N ARG A 113 14.55 7.67 -4.42
CA ARG A 113 13.59 7.79 -3.32
C ARG A 113 12.18 7.69 -3.85
N PRO A 114 11.23 7.15 -3.07
CA PRO A 114 9.81 7.23 -3.42
C PRO A 114 9.39 8.69 -3.60
N ILE A 115 8.68 8.99 -4.68
CA ILE A 115 8.19 10.34 -5.01
C ILE A 115 6.72 10.46 -4.64
N LYS A 116 5.94 9.43 -4.94
CA LYS A 116 4.50 9.42 -4.66
C LYS A 116 4.23 9.17 -3.18
N ASN A 117 3.38 10.02 -2.59
CA ASN A 117 2.94 9.86 -1.21
C ASN A 117 1.74 8.92 -1.09
N VAL A 118 1.38 8.55 0.16
CA VAL A 118 0.26 7.64 0.44
C VAL A 118 -1.04 8.11 -0.22
N ARG A 119 -1.35 9.41 -0.15
CA ARG A 119 -2.59 9.95 -0.73
C ARG A 119 -2.64 9.74 -2.24
N GLN A 120 -1.56 10.04 -2.94
CA GLN A 120 -1.44 9.81 -4.39
C GLN A 120 -1.58 8.33 -4.75
N ILE A 121 -0.97 7.42 -3.98
CA ILE A 121 -1.12 5.96 -4.17
C ILE A 121 -2.60 5.56 -4.07
N MET A 122 -3.31 6.09 -3.09
CA MET A 122 -4.73 5.81 -2.88
C MET A 122 -5.61 6.36 -4.01
N GLU A 123 -5.36 7.59 -4.44
CA GLU A 123 -6.09 8.26 -5.53
C GLU A 123 -5.88 7.55 -6.87
N ASP A 124 -4.64 7.19 -7.20
CA ASP A 124 -4.31 6.46 -8.42
C ASP A 124 -4.96 5.07 -8.43
N THR A 125 -4.93 4.36 -7.29
CA THR A 125 -5.59 3.05 -7.14
C THR A 125 -7.11 3.18 -7.27
N PHE A 126 -7.72 4.17 -6.63
CA PHE A 126 -9.15 4.43 -6.71
C PHE A 126 -9.57 4.78 -8.15
N SER A 127 -8.82 5.67 -8.81
CA SER A 127 -9.07 6.04 -10.20
C SER A 127 -9.04 4.83 -11.14
N TRP A 128 -8.09 3.91 -10.93
CA TRP A 128 -8.01 2.68 -11.70
C TRP A 128 -9.22 1.77 -11.44
N ILE A 129 -9.62 1.59 -10.18
CA ILE A 129 -10.80 0.79 -9.81
C ILE A 129 -12.05 1.37 -10.47
N ASN A 130 -12.27 2.68 -10.36
CA ASN A 130 -13.43 3.36 -10.90
C ASN A 130 -13.52 3.23 -12.44
N LYS A 131 -12.39 3.28 -13.14
CA LYS A 131 -12.34 3.08 -14.60
C LYS A 131 -12.60 1.64 -15.04
N ASN A 132 -12.37 0.67 -14.15
CA ASN A 132 -12.46 -0.76 -14.46
C ASN A 132 -13.58 -1.48 -13.68
N ASP A 133 -14.53 -0.77 -13.10
CA ASP A 133 -15.54 -1.33 -12.20
C ASP A 133 -16.38 -2.43 -12.87
N ASN A 134 -16.78 -2.24 -14.12
CA ASN A 134 -17.54 -3.24 -14.91
C ASN A 134 -16.82 -4.60 -15.04
N ILE A 135 -15.47 -4.56 -15.09
CA ILE A 135 -14.67 -5.78 -15.13
C ILE A 135 -14.57 -6.36 -13.73
N LEU A 136 -14.27 -5.51 -12.74
CA LEU A 136 -14.05 -5.92 -11.37
C LEU A 136 -15.27 -6.56 -10.72
N GLN A 137 -16.48 -6.05 -10.99
CA GLN A 137 -17.73 -6.62 -10.50
C GLN A 137 -17.90 -8.12 -10.85
N ARG A 138 -17.33 -8.58 -11.96
CA ARG A 138 -17.41 -9.98 -12.39
C ARG A 138 -16.51 -10.92 -11.57
N TYR A 139 -15.50 -10.37 -10.89
CA TYR A 139 -14.47 -11.15 -10.18
C TYR A 139 -14.46 -10.94 -8.67
N ILE A 140 -15.18 -9.94 -8.18
CA ILE A 140 -15.24 -9.63 -6.75
C ILE A 140 -16.57 -10.15 -6.22
N SER A 141 -16.52 -11.30 -5.54
CA SER A 141 -17.61 -11.71 -4.64
C SER A 141 -17.58 -10.77 -3.44
N VAL A 142 -18.57 -9.92 -3.33
CA VAL A 142 -18.73 -8.95 -2.23
C VAL A 142 -19.16 -9.63 -0.95
#